data_a0dd63fcdcbef565313f79d7b722a4c7
#
_entry.id   a0dd63fcdcbef565313f79d7b722a4c7
#
_cell.length_a   1.000
_cell.length_b   1.000
_cell.length_c   1.000
_cell.angle_alpha   90.00
_cell.angle_beta   90.00
_cell.angle_gamma   90.00
#
_symmetry.space_group_name_H-M   'P 1'
#
loop_
_entity.id
_entity.type
_entity.pdbx_description
1 polymer ?
#
loop_
_entity_poly.entity_id
_entity_poly.type
_entity_poly.pdbx_seq_one_letter_code
_entity_poly.pdbx_strand_id
1 'polypeptide(L)'
;MFTKEVVGTANALVGGWGNLGGGVTQLVMGSVLFPLFKLGMSAEMAWRTVCIVPAIVGMATGFIILKISDDAPKGNYKEMKKNGTMPEVSAAASFRSGAMNFNTWLLFVQYACCFGVELTMNNAAASYFKSTFELTTESAAAIASIFGWMNLFARGVGGFVSDKANARMGMRGRLWWQTICLIIEGIMVLVFANTTSLGLAIFIMVIFSSFVQAAEGSSYGIVPYVNPPVTGSIAGIVGAGGNTGAVGFGLGFRQLETKQAFVLMGSCIIASGFLSLFVCIKGHAGLFTGQDSEEAIAAWKKMGGAAPAATLTVPEPDGDAAKDIDVESDGQPDEEFLAASGLSK
;
A
#
# COMPACT_ATOMS: atom_id res chain seq x y z
N MET A 1 -4.61 -15.58 -3.09
CA MET A 1 -5.43 -15.55 -1.89
C MET A 1 -6.75 -14.84 -2.13
N PHE A 2 -6.76 -13.66 -2.70
CA PHE A 2 -7.99 -12.90 -2.95
C PHE A 2 -8.32 -12.92 -4.43
N THR A 3 -9.63 -12.95 -4.76
CA THR A 3 -10.09 -12.84 -6.13
C THR A 3 -9.80 -11.44 -6.69
N LYS A 4 -9.74 -11.30 -8.02
CA LYS A 4 -9.50 -10.01 -8.69
C LYS A 4 -10.59 -8.96 -8.38
N GLU A 5 -11.73 -9.40 -7.87
CA GLU A 5 -12.89 -8.57 -7.53
C GLU A 5 -12.65 -7.69 -6.31
N VAL A 6 -11.94 -8.22 -5.32
CA VAL A 6 -11.70 -7.57 -4.02
C VAL A 6 -10.22 -7.36 -3.72
N VAL A 7 -9.35 -7.56 -4.71
CA VAL A 7 -7.90 -7.51 -4.51
C VAL A 7 -7.44 -6.13 -4.06
N GLY A 8 -8.04 -5.06 -4.58
CA GLY A 8 -7.75 -3.70 -4.19
C GLY A 8 -8.12 -3.44 -2.72
N THR A 9 -9.35 -3.77 -2.35
CA THR A 9 -9.85 -3.64 -0.97
C THR A 9 -9.03 -4.48 0.01
N ALA A 10 -8.77 -5.74 -0.31
CA ALA A 10 -8.06 -6.66 0.59
C ALA A 10 -6.61 -6.22 0.82
N ASN A 11 -5.86 -5.90 -0.23
CA ASN A 11 -4.49 -5.42 -0.12
C ASN A 11 -4.42 -4.07 0.62
N ALA A 12 -5.38 -3.18 0.36
CA ALA A 12 -5.44 -1.88 0.99
C ALA A 12 -5.75 -1.96 2.49
N LEU A 13 -6.67 -2.83 2.90
CA LEU A 13 -6.98 -3.04 4.32
C LEU A 13 -5.77 -3.61 5.07
N VAL A 14 -5.18 -4.69 4.56
CA VAL A 14 -4.00 -5.30 5.21
C VAL A 14 -2.84 -4.32 5.30
N GLY A 15 -2.55 -3.61 4.18
CA GLY A 15 -1.48 -2.60 4.16
C GLY A 15 -1.77 -1.41 5.09
N GLY A 16 -3.01 -0.92 5.14
CA GLY A 16 -3.41 0.18 6.03
C GLY A 16 -3.27 -0.17 7.50
N TRP A 17 -3.75 -1.34 7.89
CA TRP A 17 -3.62 -1.81 9.28
C TRP A 17 -2.16 -2.04 9.69
N GLY A 18 -1.29 -2.47 8.77
CA GLY A 18 0.15 -2.53 9.00
C GLY A 18 0.76 -1.14 9.24
N ASN A 19 0.42 -0.18 8.39
CA ASN A 19 0.97 1.19 8.46
C ASN A 19 0.35 2.05 9.58
N LEU A 20 -0.80 1.64 10.14
CA LEU A 20 -1.36 2.24 11.36
C LEU A 20 -0.33 2.31 12.49
N GLY A 21 0.64 1.40 12.50
CA GLY A 21 1.76 1.38 13.43
C GLY A 21 2.52 2.70 13.51
N GLY A 22 2.61 3.48 12.44
CA GLY A 22 3.22 4.81 12.43
C GLY A 22 2.49 5.78 13.38
N GLY A 23 1.16 5.87 13.27
CA GLY A 23 0.33 6.70 14.16
C GLY A 23 0.34 6.20 15.60
N VAL A 24 0.24 4.87 15.80
CA VAL A 24 0.32 4.26 17.13
C VAL A 24 1.67 4.58 17.80
N THR A 25 2.76 4.47 17.05
CA THR A 25 4.10 4.78 17.56
C THR A 25 4.19 6.23 18.02
N GLN A 26 3.74 7.20 17.23
CA GLN A 26 3.79 8.60 17.60
C GLN A 26 2.94 8.90 18.83
N LEU A 27 1.72 8.38 18.91
CA LEU A 27 0.84 8.59 20.05
C LEU A 27 1.35 7.87 21.29
N VAL A 28 1.56 6.57 21.21
CA VAL A 28 1.89 5.75 22.39
C VAL A 28 3.30 6.06 22.88
N MET A 29 4.28 6.04 21.99
CA MET A 29 5.68 6.26 22.40
C MET A 29 5.98 7.74 22.65
N GLY A 30 5.51 8.64 21.78
CA GLY A 30 5.80 10.06 21.88
C GLY A 30 4.99 10.80 22.95
N SER A 31 3.68 10.55 23.01
CA SER A 31 2.78 11.33 23.88
C SER A 31 2.40 10.62 25.19
N VAL A 32 2.58 9.30 25.30
CA VAL A 32 2.22 8.55 26.51
C VAL A 32 3.45 8.00 27.24
N LEU A 33 4.22 7.13 26.62
CA LEU A 33 5.32 6.42 27.29
C LEU A 33 6.52 7.33 27.54
N PHE A 34 6.87 8.22 26.62
CA PHE A 34 8.00 9.11 26.81
C PHE A 34 7.84 10.03 28.03
N PRO A 35 6.73 10.78 28.19
CA PRO A 35 6.54 11.59 29.40
C PRO A 35 6.44 10.73 30.67
N LEU A 36 5.84 9.55 30.60
CA LEU A 36 5.75 8.63 31.75
C LEU A 36 7.15 8.21 32.23
N PHE A 37 8.05 7.81 31.31
CA PHE A 37 9.42 7.42 31.69
C PHE A 37 10.26 8.62 32.15
N LYS A 38 9.98 9.82 31.66
CA LYS A 38 10.63 11.05 32.15
C LYS A 38 10.37 11.36 33.63
N LEU A 39 9.32 10.80 34.24
CA LEU A 39 9.07 10.96 35.67
C LEU A 39 10.14 10.27 36.53
N GLY A 40 10.78 9.22 36.03
CA GLY A 40 11.75 8.44 36.79
C GLY A 40 13.18 8.48 36.23
N MET A 41 13.41 9.09 35.05
CA MET A 41 14.72 9.08 34.39
C MET A 41 14.95 10.34 33.55
N SER A 42 16.20 10.58 33.13
CA SER A 42 16.53 11.68 32.21
C SER A 42 15.83 11.53 30.88
N ALA A 43 15.59 12.64 30.15
CA ALA A 43 14.95 12.60 28.84
C ALA A 43 15.74 11.73 27.83
N GLU A 44 17.08 11.71 27.95
CA GLU A 44 17.93 10.86 27.12
C GLU A 44 17.72 9.36 27.39
N MET A 45 17.61 8.96 28.64
CA MET A 45 17.32 7.57 29.01
C MET A 45 15.87 7.20 28.67
N ALA A 46 14.93 8.11 28.87
CA ALA A 46 13.51 7.86 28.62
C ALA A 46 13.25 7.48 27.16
N TRP A 47 13.71 8.25 26.17
CA TRP A 47 13.46 7.93 24.76
C TRP A 47 14.12 6.61 24.32
N ARG A 48 15.31 6.30 24.86
CA ARG A 48 15.98 5.02 24.59
C ARG A 48 15.21 3.83 25.19
N THR A 49 14.73 3.98 26.40
CA THR A 49 14.00 2.92 27.12
C THR A 49 12.62 2.67 26.49
N VAL A 50 11.94 3.70 26.02
CA VAL A 50 10.65 3.58 25.31
C VAL A 50 10.75 2.65 24.10
N CYS A 51 11.87 2.63 23.38
CA CYS A 51 12.06 1.75 22.21
C CYS A 51 12.07 0.25 22.56
N ILE A 52 12.28 -0.13 23.83
CA ILE A 52 12.26 -1.52 24.28
C ILE A 52 10.84 -2.10 24.21
N VAL A 53 9.82 -1.28 24.48
CA VAL A 53 8.42 -1.72 24.50
C VAL A 53 7.97 -2.30 23.15
N PRO A 54 8.07 -1.58 22.02
CA PRO A 54 7.68 -2.14 20.72
C PRO A 54 8.60 -3.28 20.28
N ALA A 55 9.87 -3.30 20.71
CA ALA A 55 10.78 -4.41 20.41
C ALA A 55 10.28 -5.72 21.05
N ILE A 56 9.88 -5.68 22.32
CA ILE A 56 9.33 -6.86 23.02
C ILE A 56 8.02 -7.31 22.36
N VAL A 57 7.10 -6.37 22.07
CA VAL A 57 5.82 -6.67 21.43
C VAL A 57 6.04 -7.27 20.03
N GLY A 58 6.95 -6.70 19.24
CA GLY A 58 7.28 -7.20 17.90
C GLY A 58 7.87 -8.62 17.95
N MET A 59 8.81 -8.88 18.86
CA MET A 59 9.37 -10.23 19.05
C MET A 59 8.29 -11.24 19.48
N ALA A 60 7.47 -10.90 20.46
CA ALA A 60 6.39 -11.77 20.93
C ALA A 60 5.41 -12.10 19.79
N THR A 61 5.00 -11.08 19.02
CA THR A 61 4.12 -11.25 17.87
C THR A 61 4.76 -12.14 16.81
N GLY A 62 6.06 -11.94 16.50
CA GLY A 62 6.79 -12.79 15.56
C GLY A 62 6.81 -14.26 15.99
N PHE A 63 7.05 -14.55 17.26
CA PHE A 63 6.99 -15.93 17.80
C PHE A 63 5.58 -16.53 17.74
N ILE A 64 4.55 -15.73 17.99
CA ILE A 64 3.15 -16.16 17.89
C ILE A 64 2.83 -16.55 16.45
N ILE A 65 3.16 -15.69 15.49
CA ILE A 65 2.90 -15.94 14.07
C ILE A 65 3.61 -17.20 13.60
N LEU A 66 4.88 -17.39 13.96
CA LEU A 66 5.65 -18.58 13.60
C LEU A 66 5.02 -19.89 14.08
N LYS A 67 4.24 -19.84 15.17
CA LYS A 67 3.60 -21.06 15.75
C LYS A 67 2.17 -21.29 15.26
N ILE A 68 1.46 -20.24 14.84
CA ILE A 68 0.01 -20.30 14.59
C ILE A 68 -0.31 -20.18 13.10
N SER A 69 0.53 -19.48 12.33
CA SER A 69 0.21 -19.15 10.93
C SER A 69 0.92 -20.06 9.94
N ASP A 70 0.17 -20.52 8.93
CA ASP A 70 0.72 -21.12 7.74
C ASP A 70 1.09 -20.04 6.71
N ASP A 71 2.02 -20.35 5.78
CA ASP A 71 2.44 -19.43 4.71
C ASP A 71 1.32 -19.14 3.71
N ALA A 72 0.41 -20.10 3.49
CA ALA A 72 -0.70 -19.99 2.56
C ALA A 72 -1.92 -20.79 3.03
N PRO A 73 -3.13 -20.50 2.51
CA PRO A 73 -4.34 -21.27 2.84
C PRO A 73 -4.25 -22.77 2.55
N LYS A 74 -3.32 -23.19 1.69
CA LYS A 74 -3.06 -24.59 1.34
C LYS A 74 -1.91 -25.21 2.16
N GLY A 75 -1.40 -24.52 3.16
CA GLY A 75 -0.28 -24.96 4.01
C GLY A 75 1.02 -24.20 3.75
N ASN A 76 2.12 -24.72 4.30
CA ASN A 76 3.43 -24.08 4.23
C ASN A 76 4.12 -24.28 2.87
N TYR A 77 4.77 -23.24 2.35
CA TYR A 77 5.47 -23.30 1.06
C TYR A 77 6.51 -24.41 0.98
N LYS A 78 7.18 -24.74 2.10
CA LYS A 78 8.16 -25.83 2.16
C LYS A 78 7.50 -27.18 1.86
N GLU A 79 6.32 -27.43 2.39
CA GLU A 79 5.55 -28.67 2.17
C GLU A 79 4.97 -28.70 0.77
N MET A 80 4.40 -27.59 0.31
CA MET A 80 3.85 -27.46 -1.04
C MET A 80 4.92 -27.70 -2.12
N LYS A 81 6.15 -27.21 -1.94
CA LYS A 81 7.27 -27.52 -2.84
C LYS A 81 7.65 -28.99 -2.81
N LYS A 82 7.72 -29.60 -1.61
CA LYS A 82 8.06 -31.03 -1.44
C LYS A 82 7.03 -31.93 -2.11
N ASN A 83 5.76 -31.54 -2.07
CA ASN A 83 4.64 -32.30 -2.63
C ASN A 83 4.38 -31.98 -4.11
N GLY A 84 5.20 -31.14 -4.75
CA GLY A 84 5.03 -30.76 -6.16
C GLY A 84 3.81 -29.93 -6.49
N THR A 85 3.08 -29.43 -5.46
CA THR A 85 1.86 -28.61 -5.63
C THR A 85 2.15 -27.14 -5.87
N MET A 86 3.41 -26.73 -5.82
CA MET A 86 3.86 -25.37 -6.09
C MET A 86 4.82 -25.37 -7.28
N PRO A 87 4.57 -24.58 -8.34
CA PRO A 87 5.49 -24.47 -9.47
C PRO A 87 6.84 -23.89 -9.03
N GLU A 88 7.91 -24.42 -9.59
CA GLU A 88 9.24 -23.84 -9.39
C GLU A 88 9.38 -22.58 -10.24
N VAL A 89 9.48 -21.44 -9.59
CA VAL A 89 9.66 -20.15 -10.25
C VAL A 89 11.04 -19.61 -9.91
N SER A 90 11.84 -19.27 -10.92
CA SER A 90 13.11 -18.59 -10.71
C SER A 90 12.87 -17.16 -10.23
N ALA A 91 13.33 -16.84 -9.02
CA ALA A 91 13.22 -15.49 -8.46
C ALA A 91 13.92 -14.44 -9.34
N ALA A 92 15.08 -14.80 -9.92
CA ALA A 92 15.84 -13.91 -10.80
C ALA A 92 15.08 -13.61 -12.11
N ALA A 93 14.48 -14.64 -12.74
CA ALA A 93 13.68 -14.46 -13.96
C ALA A 93 12.42 -13.62 -13.68
N SER A 94 11.72 -13.89 -12.56
CA SER A 94 10.55 -13.11 -12.14
C SER A 94 10.90 -11.66 -11.87
N PHE A 95 12.01 -11.39 -11.18
CA PHE A 95 12.48 -10.04 -10.91
C PHE A 95 12.83 -9.32 -12.21
N ARG A 96 13.58 -9.97 -13.13
CA ARG A 96 13.93 -9.40 -14.42
C ARG A 96 12.68 -9.05 -15.23
N SER A 97 11.71 -9.96 -15.31
CA SER A 97 10.45 -9.73 -16.03
C SER A 97 9.66 -8.55 -15.45
N GLY A 98 9.59 -8.44 -14.11
CA GLY A 98 8.96 -7.32 -13.44
C GLY A 98 9.70 -6.00 -13.68
N ALA A 99 11.03 -6.00 -13.60
CA ALA A 99 11.87 -4.82 -13.78
C ALA A 99 11.90 -4.30 -15.23
N MET A 100 11.73 -5.18 -16.22
CA MET A 100 11.67 -4.79 -17.64
C MET A 100 10.30 -4.26 -18.06
N ASN A 101 9.27 -4.36 -17.23
CA ASN A 101 7.96 -3.81 -17.52
C ASN A 101 7.90 -2.32 -17.20
N PHE A 102 7.64 -1.49 -18.21
CA PHE A 102 7.60 -0.04 -18.04
C PHE A 102 6.53 0.43 -17.05
N ASN A 103 5.36 -0.23 -17.03
CA ASN A 103 4.31 0.10 -16.07
C ASN A 103 4.76 -0.07 -14.61
N THR A 104 5.68 -1.00 -14.33
CA THR A 104 6.26 -1.18 -12.99
C THR A 104 6.94 0.10 -12.51
N TRP A 105 7.69 0.78 -13.38
CA TRP A 105 8.41 2.02 -13.04
C TRP A 105 7.49 3.23 -12.96
N LEU A 106 6.43 3.29 -13.76
CA LEU A 106 5.40 4.32 -13.62
C LEU A 106 4.72 4.22 -12.25
N LEU A 107 4.31 3.01 -11.86
CA LEU A 107 3.73 2.76 -10.54
C LEU A 107 4.74 2.94 -9.40
N PHE A 108 6.03 2.61 -9.61
CA PHE A 108 7.12 2.90 -8.68
C PHE A 108 7.17 4.39 -8.33
N VAL A 109 7.15 5.27 -9.36
CA VAL A 109 7.19 6.72 -9.14
C VAL A 109 5.90 7.22 -8.47
N GLN A 110 4.74 6.72 -8.88
CA GLN A 110 3.48 7.08 -8.22
C GLN A 110 3.47 6.63 -6.75
N TYR A 111 3.98 5.44 -6.47
CA TYR A 111 4.05 4.93 -5.10
C TYR A 111 5.12 5.65 -4.26
N ALA A 112 6.17 6.15 -4.90
CA ALA A 112 7.11 7.07 -4.26
C ALA A 112 6.44 8.38 -3.81
N CYS A 113 5.43 8.83 -4.57
CA CYS A 113 4.70 10.07 -4.33
C CYS A 113 3.45 9.91 -3.42
N CYS A 114 3.10 8.71 -2.96
CA CYS A 114 2.10 8.52 -1.91
C CYS A 114 2.72 7.83 -0.68
N PHE A 115 3.19 6.61 -0.76
CA PHE A 115 3.81 5.95 0.39
C PHE A 115 5.10 6.64 0.86
N GLY A 116 5.89 7.20 -0.08
CA GLY A 116 7.06 8.02 0.28
C GLY A 116 6.67 9.28 1.06
N VAL A 117 5.52 9.87 0.74
CA VAL A 117 4.94 11.00 1.49
C VAL A 117 4.49 10.54 2.88
N GLU A 118 3.82 9.39 2.99
CA GLU A 118 3.43 8.84 4.29
C GLU A 118 4.65 8.66 5.20
N LEU A 119 5.70 8.01 4.72
CA LEU A 119 6.92 7.80 5.49
C LEU A 119 7.61 9.13 5.86
N THR A 120 7.60 10.10 4.95
CA THR A 120 8.15 11.44 5.21
C THR A 120 7.35 12.15 6.30
N MET A 121 6.03 12.13 6.23
CA MET A 121 5.17 12.75 7.24
C MET A 121 5.30 12.06 8.59
N ASN A 122 5.39 10.74 8.64
CA ASN A 122 5.65 10.00 9.87
C ASN A 122 6.96 10.42 10.55
N ASN A 123 7.97 10.84 9.78
CA ASN A 123 9.23 11.33 10.31
C ASN A 123 9.22 12.83 10.62
N ALA A 124 8.59 13.66 9.79
CA ALA A 124 8.73 15.12 9.85
C ALA A 124 7.57 15.83 10.56
N ALA A 125 6.35 15.25 10.60
CA ALA A 125 5.16 15.98 11.04
C ALA A 125 5.25 16.46 12.51
N ALA A 126 5.72 15.62 13.43
CA ALA A 126 5.84 16.02 14.83
C ALA A 126 6.84 17.19 15.01
N SER A 127 7.97 17.14 14.31
CA SER A 127 8.95 18.21 14.32
C SER A 127 8.41 19.50 13.71
N TYR A 128 7.68 19.38 12.59
CA TYR A 128 7.00 20.49 11.93
C TYR A 128 6.01 21.18 12.87
N PHE A 129 5.07 20.43 13.47
CA PHE A 129 4.09 21.02 14.40
C PHE A 129 4.73 21.64 15.63
N LYS A 130 5.78 21.00 16.16
CA LYS A 130 6.52 21.53 17.29
C LYS A 130 7.19 22.87 16.97
N SER A 131 7.90 22.96 15.85
CA SER A 131 8.68 24.16 15.48
C SER A 131 7.82 25.28 14.92
N THR A 132 6.81 24.98 14.12
CA THR A 132 5.98 25.98 13.43
C THR A 132 4.92 26.60 14.34
N PHE A 133 4.37 25.81 15.28
CA PHE A 133 3.30 26.23 16.17
C PHE A 133 3.73 26.30 17.65
N GLU A 134 5.04 26.19 17.92
CA GLU A 134 5.64 26.28 19.26
C GLU A 134 5.02 25.31 20.28
N LEU A 135 4.66 24.10 19.84
CA LEU A 135 4.03 23.08 20.67
C LEU A 135 5.05 22.31 21.51
N THR A 136 4.56 21.68 22.59
CA THR A 136 5.34 20.69 23.32
C THR A 136 5.58 19.45 22.45
N THR A 137 6.60 18.66 22.77
CA THR A 137 6.89 17.43 22.02
C THR A 137 5.71 16.46 22.06
N GLU A 138 5.05 16.35 23.22
CA GLU A 138 3.92 15.47 23.47
C GLU A 138 2.70 15.88 22.63
N SER A 139 2.36 17.18 22.61
CA SER A 139 1.24 17.69 21.82
C SER A 139 1.51 17.59 20.32
N ALA A 140 2.72 17.88 19.88
CA ALA A 140 3.11 17.77 18.49
C ALA A 140 3.05 16.32 17.99
N ALA A 141 3.51 15.36 18.80
CA ALA A 141 3.44 13.93 18.50
C ALA A 141 1.98 13.44 18.45
N ALA A 142 1.11 13.90 19.37
CA ALA A 142 -0.31 13.57 19.35
C ALA A 142 -1.00 14.08 18.08
N ILE A 143 -0.72 15.32 17.66
CA ILE A 143 -1.28 15.88 16.42
C ILE A 143 -0.74 15.12 15.20
N ALA A 144 0.56 14.89 15.13
CA ALA A 144 1.18 14.17 14.03
C ALA A 144 0.65 12.73 13.91
N SER A 145 0.30 12.09 15.02
CA SER A 145 -0.28 10.74 15.02
C SER A 145 -1.59 10.63 14.24
N ILE A 146 -2.35 11.73 14.12
CA ILE A 146 -3.61 11.78 13.36
C ILE A 146 -3.37 11.33 11.92
N PHE A 147 -2.24 11.75 11.32
CA PHE A 147 -1.88 11.32 9.98
C PHE A 147 -1.81 9.80 9.85
N GLY A 148 -1.13 9.13 10.77
CA GLY A 148 -1.02 7.68 10.78
C GLY A 148 -2.34 6.96 11.12
N TRP A 149 -3.19 7.54 11.98
CA TRP A 149 -4.49 6.98 12.31
C TRP A 149 -5.44 6.91 11.13
N MET A 150 -5.28 7.76 10.12
CA MET A 150 -6.08 7.70 8.90
C MET A 150 -5.91 6.38 8.14
N ASN A 151 -4.81 5.65 8.34
CA ASN A 151 -4.60 4.30 7.80
C ASN A 151 -5.66 3.29 8.23
N LEU A 152 -6.33 3.53 9.36
CA LEU A 152 -7.37 2.63 9.86
C LEU A 152 -8.48 2.38 8.82
N PHE A 153 -8.83 3.41 8.04
CA PHE A 153 -9.92 3.33 7.07
C PHE A 153 -9.59 3.93 5.69
N ALA A 154 -8.80 5.00 5.60
CA ALA A 154 -8.63 5.73 4.34
C ALA A 154 -7.97 4.90 3.24
N ARG A 155 -6.98 4.07 3.59
CA ARG A 155 -6.35 3.15 2.65
C ARG A 155 -7.31 2.08 2.17
N GLY A 156 -8.09 1.49 3.08
CA GLY A 156 -9.15 0.53 2.75
C GLY A 156 -10.23 1.13 1.85
N VAL A 157 -10.67 2.34 2.15
CA VAL A 157 -11.63 3.09 1.29
C VAL A 157 -11.03 3.34 -0.09
N GLY A 158 -9.75 3.71 -0.19
CA GLY A 158 -9.05 3.89 -1.46
C GLY A 158 -9.09 2.64 -2.35
N GLY A 159 -8.77 1.48 -1.78
CA GLY A 159 -8.88 0.19 -2.46
C GLY A 159 -10.30 -0.17 -2.85
N PHE A 160 -11.26 0.04 -1.94
CA PHE A 160 -12.68 -0.20 -2.20
C PHE A 160 -13.25 0.65 -3.35
N VAL A 161 -12.95 1.95 -3.36
CA VAL A 161 -13.39 2.85 -4.44
C VAL A 161 -12.72 2.44 -5.75
N SER A 162 -11.44 2.04 -5.73
CA SER A 162 -10.72 1.50 -6.89
C SER A 162 -11.41 0.24 -7.45
N ASP A 163 -11.83 -0.70 -6.58
CA ASP A 163 -12.55 -1.90 -6.99
C ASP A 163 -13.93 -1.55 -7.57
N LYS A 164 -14.66 -0.61 -6.96
CA LYS A 164 -15.95 -0.10 -7.48
C LYS A 164 -15.81 0.60 -8.83
N ALA A 165 -14.77 1.40 -9.00
CA ALA A 165 -14.46 2.05 -10.27
C ALA A 165 -14.12 1.02 -11.35
N ASN A 166 -13.35 -0.02 -10.99
CA ASN A 166 -13.06 -1.14 -11.86
C ASN A 166 -14.33 -1.89 -12.30
N ALA A 167 -15.26 -2.13 -11.39
CA ALA A 167 -16.52 -2.80 -11.71
C ALA A 167 -17.40 -2.03 -12.70
N ARG A 168 -17.23 -0.70 -12.82
CA ARG A 168 -18.00 0.16 -13.75
C ARG A 168 -17.28 0.46 -15.06
N MET A 169 -15.96 0.67 -14.99
CA MET A 169 -15.18 1.24 -16.08
C MET A 169 -13.94 0.40 -16.44
N GLY A 170 -13.80 -0.79 -15.86
CA GLY A 170 -12.60 -1.61 -16.04
C GLY A 170 -11.34 -0.94 -15.46
N MET A 171 -10.18 -1.28 -15.98
CA MET A 171 -8.89 -0.72 -15.56
C MET A 171 -8.85 0.81 -15.65
N ARG A 172 -9.54 1.39 -16.62
CA ARG A 172 -9.69 2.85 -16.76
C ARG A 172 -10.22 3.50 -15.49
N GLY A 173 -11.20 2.86 -14.82
CA GLY A 173 -11.74 3.35 -13.55
C GLY A 173 -10.71 3.39 -12.43
N ARG A 174 -9.86 2.34 -12.33
CA ARG A 174 -8.75 2.31 -11.36
C ARG A 174 -7.73 3.41 -11.62
N LEU A 175 -7.36 3.62 -12.89
CA LEU A 175 -6.40 4.66 -13.27
C LEU A 175 -6.96 6.07 -13.01
N TRP A 176 -8.25 6.31 -13.29
CA TRP A 176 -8.88 7.59 -12.94
C TRP A 176 -8.88 7.84 -11.44
N TRP A 177 -9.25 6.83 -10.64
CA TRP A 177 -9.25 6.97 -9.19
C TRP A 177 -7.86 7.25 -8.63
N GLN A 178 -6.85 6.52 -9.12
CA GLN A 178 -5.45 6.76 -8.76
C GLN A 178 -5.01 8.19 -9.09
N THR A 179 -5.32 8.66 -10.29
CA THR A 179 -4.98 10.02 -10.74
C THR A 179 -5.64 11.08 -9.86
N ILE A 180 -6.94 10.93 -9.58
CA ILE A 180 -7.70 11.87 -8.73
C ILE A 180 -7.10 11.92 -7.34
N CYS A 181 -6.77 10.78 -6.74
CA CYS A 181 -6.16 10.73 -5.42
C CYS A 181 -4.84 11.51 -5.39
N LEU A 182 -3.92 11.24 -6.33
CA LEU A 182 -2.62 11.92 -6.39
C LEU A 182 -2.74 13.42 -6.66
N ILE A 183 -3.64 13.84 -7.53
CA ILE A 183 -3.84 15.28 -7.81
C ILE A 183 -4.39 16.00 -6.59
N ILE A 184 -5.42 15.46 -5.93
CA ILE A 184 -5.99 16.08 -4.72
C ILE A 184 -4.97 16.06 -3.58
N GLU A 185 -4.28 14.95 -3.38
CA GLU A 185 -3.18 14.82 -2.41
C GLU A 185 -2.16 15.95 -2.60
N GLY A 186 -1.61 16.11 -3.80
CA GLY A 186 -0.59 17.12 -4.08
C GLY A 186 -1.11 18.55 -3.92
N ILE A 187 -2.34 18.83 -4.35
CA ILE A 187 -2.98 20.15 -4.12
C ILE A 187 -3.13 20.42 -2.62
N MET A 188 -3.59 19.45 -1.85
CA MET A 188 -3.75 19.62 -0.40
C MET A 188 -2.41 19.80 0.31
N VAL A 189 -1.34 19.15 -0.14
CA VAL A 189 0.02 19.38 0.37
C VAL A 189 0.50 20.81 0.06
N LEU A 190 0.21 21.35 -1.13
CA LEU A 190 0.52 22.75 -1.46
C LEU A 190 -0.29 23.72 -0.60
N VAL A 191 -1.55 23.43 -0.31
CA VAL A 191 -2.38 24.22 0.61
C VAL A 191 -1.81 24.13 2.02
N PHE A 192 -1.45 22.94 2.49
CA PHE A 192 -0.84 22.70 3.80
C PHE A 192 0.45 23.54 3.99
N ALA A 193 1.30 23.61 2.97
CA ALA A 193 2.53 24.40 2.98
C ALA A 193 2.32 25.91 3.23
N ASN A 194 1.09 26.41 3.01
CA ASN A 194 0.74 27.81 3.16
C ASN A 194 -0.20 28.06 4.37
N THR A 195 -0.47 27.06 5.20
CA THR A 195 -1.31 27.23 6.40
C THR A 195 -0.53 27.96 7.49
N THR A 196 -1.20 28.91 8.13
CA THR A 196 -0.63 29.73 9.23
C THR A 196 -1.31 29.46 10.57
N SER A 197 -2.47 28.83 10.58
CA SER A 197 -3.18 28.49 11.82
C SER A 197 -3.14 27.00 12.09
N LEU A 198 -2.95 26.64 13.37
CA LEU A 198 -2.86 25.25 13.81
C LEU A 198 -4.13 24.44 13.43
N GLY A 199 -5.32 24.99 13.69
CA GLY A 199 -6.58 24.30 13.39
C GLY A 199 -6.75 24.02 11.90
N LEU A 200 -6.40 24.98 11.03
CA LEU A 200 -6.46 24.79 9.59
C LEU A 200 -5.39 23.78 9.14
N ALA A 201 -4.18 23.81 9.70
CA ALA A 201 -3.13 22.85 9.37
C ALA A 201 -3.58 21.40 9.71
N ILE A 202 -4.18 21.18 10.87
CA ILE A 202 -4.72 19.88 11.27
C ILE A 202 -5.83 19.44 10.30
N PHE A 203 -6.76 20.31 9.98
CA PHE A 203 -7.87 20.01 9.07
C PHE A 203 -7.39 19.62 7.68
N ILE A 204 -6.47 20.41 7.09
CA ILE A 204 -5.89 20.11 5.79
C ILE A 204 -5.05 18.82 5.85
N MET A 205 -4.32 18.57 6.95
CA MET A 205 -3.58 17.33 7.14
C MET A 205 -4.50 16.10 7.14
N VAL A 206 -5.66 16.16 7.76
CA VAL A 206 -6.65 15.07 7.72
C VAL A 206 -7.10 14.79 6.29
N ILE A 207 -7.36 15.84 5.50
CA ILE A 207 -7.78 15.68 4.11
C ILE A 207 -6.64 15.06 3.29
N PHE A 208 -5.45 15.66 3.29
CA PHE A 208 -4.40 15.15 2.42
C PHE A 208 -3.93 13.75 2.85
N SER A 209 -3.87 13.43 4.15
CA SER A 209 -3.54 12.09 4.61
C SER A 209 -4.56 11.04 4.13
N SER A 210 -5.84 11.42 4.05
CA SER A 210 -6.86 10.53 3.49
C SER A 210 -6.59 10.19 2.02
N PHE A 211 -6.15 11.17 1.22
CA PHE A 211 -5.84 10.94 -0.19
C PHE A 211 -4.49 10.26 -0.41
N VAL A 212 -3.47 10.54 0.41
CA VAL A 212 -2.21 9.79 0.45
C VAL A 212 -2.49 8.29 0.56
N GLN A 213 -3.23 7.92 1.60
CA GLN A 213 -3.52 6.53 1.91
C GLN A 213 -4.50 5.90 0.91
N ALA A 214 -5.45 6.69 0.37
CA ALA A 214 -6.32 6.22 -0.70
C ALA A 214 -5.53 5.92 -1.99
N ALA A 215 -4.54 6.75 -2.35
CA ALA A 215 -3.65 6.50 -3.48
C ALA A 215 -2.82 5.23 -3.29
N GLU A 216 -2.35 4.97 -2.07
CA GLU A 216 -1.62 3.74 -1.75
C GLU A 216 -2.49 2.50 -1.92
N GLY A 217 -3.72 2.53 -1.40
CA GLY A 217 -4.70 1.45 -1.55
C GLY A 217 -5.06 1.21 -3.01
N SER A 218 -5.23 2.28 -3.79
CA SER A 218 -5.51 2.23 -5.23
C SER A 218 -4.34 1.64 -6.03
N SER A 219 -3.09 2.00 -5.71
CA SER A 219 -1.90 1.50 -6.39
C SER A 219 -1.83 -0.04 -6.36
N TYR A 220 -2.08 -0.65 -5.21
CA TYR A 220 -2.11 -2.10 -5.06
C TYR A 220 -3.37 -2.76 -5.62
N GLY A 221 -4.36 -1.98 -6.02
CA GLY A 221 -5.45 -2.43 -6.88
C GLY A 221 -5.05 -2.57 -8.35
N ILE A 222 -3.99 -1.87 -8.81
CA ILE A 222 -3.49 -1.88 -10.19
C ILE A 222 -2.35 -2.89 -10.37
N VAL A 223 -1.42 -2.96 -9.43
CA VAL A 223 -0.20 -3.80 -9.47
C VAL A 223 -0.46 -5.25 -9.93
N PRO A 224 -1.48 -5.98 -9.45
CA PRO A 224 -1.71 -7.38 -9.84
C PRO A 224 -2.08 -7.59 -11.31
N TYR A 225 -2.44 -6.52 -12.02
CA TYR A 225 -2.82 -6.58 -13.42
C TYR A 225 -1.66 -6.31 -14.38
N VAL A 226 -0.56 -5.74 -13.90
CA VAL A 226 0.59 -5.36 -14.75
C VAL A 226 1.22 -6.57 -15.42
N ASN A 227 1.51 -7.61 -14.66
CA ASN A 227 1.95 -8.92 -15.14
C ASN A 227 1.64 -9.98 -14.07
N PRO A 228 0.48 -10.64 -14.14
CA PRO A 228 -0.01 -11.55 -13.10
C PRO A 228 0.97 -12.65 -12.67
N PRO A 229 1.70 -13.32 -13.57
CA PRO A 229 2.66 -14.36 -13.20
C PRO A 229 3.79 -13.90 -12.28
N VAL A 230 4.19 -12.64 -12.36
CA VAL A 230 5.31 -12.07 -11.60
C VAL A 230 4.89 -10.93 -10.67
N THR A 231 3.62 -10.92 -10.29
CA THR A 231 3.02 -9.89 -9.41
C THR A 231 3.84 -9.61 -8.15
N GLY A 232 4.39 -10.65 -7.51
CA GLY A 232 5.21 -10.48 -6.30
C GLY A 232 6.45 -9.64 -6.53
N SER A 233 7.15 -9.86 -7.65
CA SER A 233 8.34 -9.08 -8.03
C SER A 233 7.97 -7.63 -8.35
N ILE A 234 6.87 -7.41 -9.09
CA ILE A 234 6.36 -6.07 -9.40
C ILE A 234 5.96 -5.35 -8.12
N ALA A 235 5.20 -6.02 -7.24
CA ALA A 235 4.79 -5.45 -5.95
C ALA A 235 6.00 -5.06 -5.08
N GLY A 236 7.06 -5.86 -5.10
CA GLY A 236 8.31 -5.55 -4.40
C GLY A 236 9.02 -4.32 -4.98
N ILE A 237 9.12 -4.22 -6.31
CA ILE A 237 9.74 -3.06 -6.98
C ILE A 237 8.91 -1.79 -6.71
N VAL A 238 7.59 -1.85 -6.88
CA VAL A 238 6.70 -0.71 -6.60
C VAL A 238 6.78 -0.30 -5.13
N GLY A 239 6.79 -1.27 -4.20
CA GLY A 239 6.97 -1.01 -2.78
C GLY A 239 8.30 -0.33 -2.43
N ALA A 240 9.40 -0.73 -3.11
CA ALA A 240 10.69 -0.05 -2.98
C ALA A 240 10.62 1.42 -3.44
N GLY A 241 9.73 1.75 -4.37
CA GLY A 241 9.45 3.13 -4.79
C GLY A 241 9.08 4.02 -3.61
N GLY A 242 8.20 3.56 -2.73
CA GLY A 242 7.82 4.33 -1.54
C GLY A 242 9.00 4.66 -0.62
N ASN A 243 9.87 3.68 -0.34
CA ASN A 243 11.07 3.93 0.45
C ASN A 243 12.04 4.90 -0.26
N THR A 244 12.18 4.78 -1.59
CA THR A 244 12.99 5.71 -2.38
C THR A 244 12.42 7.14 -2.33
N GLY A 245 11.09 7.27 -2.42
CA GLY A 245 10.39 8.56 -2.25
C GLY A 245 10.64 9.17 -0.88
N ALA A 246 10.56 8.37 0.18
CA ALA A 246 10.84 8.81 1.54
C ALA A 246 12.27 9.36 1.71
N VAL A 247 13.26 8.69 1.10
CA VAL A 247 14.65 9.19 1.09
C VAL A 247 14.73 10.51 0.31
N GLY A 248 14.13 10.57 -0.88
CA GLY A 248 14.15 11.78 -1.72
C GLY A 248 13.50 12.99 -1.03
N PHE A 249 12.29 12.84 -0.52
CA PHE A 249 11.60 13.91 0.20
C PHE A 249 12.29 14.23 1.53
N GLY A 250 12.76 13.22 2.26
CA GLY A 250 13.54 13.42 3.50
C GLY A 250 14.80 14.26 3.28
N LEU A 251 15.51 14.06 2.16
CA LEU A 251 16.63 14.93 1.77
C LEU A 251 16.15 16.35 1.46
N GLY A 252 14.99 16.50 0.81
CA GLY A 252 14.36 17.80 0.60
C GLY A 252 14.11 18.54 1.92
N PHE A 253 13.49 17.89 2.90
CA PHE A 253 13.25 18.46 4.24
C PHE A 253 14.51 18.77 5.02
N ARG A 254 15.62 18.09 4.72
CA ARG A 254 16.92 18.36 5.35
C ARG A 254 17.65 19.58 4.76
N GLN A 255 17.47 19.83 3.45
CA GLN A 255 18.27 20.81 2.71
C GLN A 255 17.50 22.10 2.39
N LEU A 256 16.18 22.04 2.35
CA LEU A 256 15.32 23.17 2.01
C LEU A 256 14.60 23.69 3.27
N GLU A 257 14.14 24.92 3.19
CA GLU A 257 13.16 25.40 4.16
C GLU A 257 11.90 24.53 4.13
N THR A 258 11.28 24.32 5.29
CA THR A 258 10.13 23.44 5.45
C THR A 258 9.02 23.72 4.43
N LYS A 259 8.70 25.01 4.19
CA LYS A 259 7.71 25.41 3.19
C LYS A 259 8.11 24.98 1.78
N GLN A 260 9.36 25.20 1.40
CA GLN A 260 9.89 24.83 0.08
C GLN A 260 9.89 23.31 -0.11
N ALA A 261 10.21 22.55 0.96
CA ALA A 261 10.18 21.09 0.94
C ALA A 261 8.74 20.57 0.70
N PHE A 262 7.74 21.14 1.35
CA PHE A 262 6.33 20.82 1.08
C PHE A 262 5.90 21.20 -0.33
N VAL A 263 6.31 22.36 -0.85
CA VAL A 263 6.00 22.79 -2.22
C VAL A 263 6.63 21.84 -3.24
N LEU A 264 7.89 21.46 -3.05
CA LEU A 264 8.55 20.45 -3.88
C LEU A 264 7.78 19.13 -3.87
N MET A 265 7.46 18.63 -2.66
CA MET A 265 6.74 17.37 -2.48
C MET A 265 5.37 17.41 -3.17
N GLY A 266 4.54 18.43 -2.92
CA GLY A 266 3.22 18.57 -3.55
C GLY A 266 3.29 18.67 -5.07
N SER A 267 4.30 19.37 -5.61
CA SER A 267 4.52 19.47 -7.06
C SER A 267 4.90 18.12 -7.68
N CYS A 268 5.77 17.35 -7.03
CA CYS A 268 6.13 15.99 -7.47
C CYS A 268 4.92 15.05 -7.44
N ILE A 269 4.08 15.14 -6.41
CA ILE A 269 2.86 14.32 -6.31
C ILE A 269 1.92 14.61 -7.49
N ILE A 270 1.64 15.90 -7.76
CA ILE A 270 0.79 16.30 -8.90
C ILE A 270 1.38 15.78 -10.22
N ALA A 271 2.68 15.98 -10.44
CA ALA A 271 3.36 15.49 -11.63
C ALA A 271 3.25 13.97 -11.78
N SER A 272 3.36 13.22 -10.67
CA SER A 272 3.22 11.76 -10.67
C SER A 272 1.80 11.31 -11.06
N GLY A 273 0.78 12.07 -10.68
CA GLY A 273 -0.60 11.80 -11.08
C GLY A 273 -0.78 11.75 -12.60
N PHE A 274 -0.07 12.60 -13.34
CA PHE A 274 -0.11 12.58 -14.81
C PHE A 274 0.58 11.36 -15.43
N LEU A 275 1.42 10.62 -14.69
CA LEU A 275 2.02 9.38 -15.19
C LEU A 275 0.98 8.31 -15.50
N SER A 276 -0.22 8.38 -14.92
CA SER A 276 -1.33 7.48 -15.27
C SER A 276 -1.70 7.51 -16.76
N LEU A 277 -1.39 8.61 -17.47
CA LEU A 277 -1.58 8.74 -18.92
C LEU A 277 -0.76 7.70 -19.71
N PHE A 278 0.36 7.29 -19.17
CA PHE A 278 1.31 6.37 -19.81
C PHE A 278 1.17 4.93 -19.32
N VAL A 279 0.31 4.67 -18.33
CA VAL A 279 0.05 3.32 -17.85
C VAL A 279 -0.81 2.58 -18.87
N CYS A 280 -0.18 1.62 -19.55
CA CYS A 280 -0.80 0.80 -20.59
C CYS A 280 -0.57 -0.69 -20.25
N ILE A 281 -1.59 -1.35 -19.70
CA ILE A 281 -1.53 -2.76 -19.31
C ILE A 281 -2.12 -3.61 -20.42
N LYS A 282 -1.41 -4.66 -20.84
CA LYS A 282 -1.85 -5.56 -21.92
C LYS A 282 -3.25 -6.12 -21.62
N GLY A 283 -4.16 -6.03 -22.58
CA GLY A 283 -5.53 -6.47 -22.46
C GLY A 283 -6.46 -5.53 -21.69
N HIS A 284 -5.98 -4.38 -21.23
CA HIS A 284 -6.77 -3.40 -20.48
C HIS A 284 -6.71 -2.00 -21.11
N ALA A 285 -7.81 -1.26 -20.96
CA ALA A 285 -7.86 0.14 -21.39
C ALA A 285 -6.94 1.01 -20.51
N GLY A 286 -6.20 1.93 -21.15
CA GLY A 286 -5.51 3.01 -20.46
C GLY A 286 -6.45 4.14 -20.03
N LEU A 287 -5.88 5.23 -19.48
CA LEU A 287 -6.69 6.34 -18.92
C LEU A 287 -7.63 6.96 -19.97
N PHE A 288 -7.12 7.24 -21.18
CA PHE A 288 -7.90 7.82 -22.29
C PHE A 288 -7.92 6.93 -23.53
N THR A 289 -6.93 6.06 -23.70
CA THR A 289 -6.70 5.30 -24.93
C THR A 289 -6.91 3.81 -24.71
N GLY A 290 -7.09 3.08 -25.82
CA GLY A 290 -7.25 1.63 -25.80
C GLY A 290 -8.65 1.19 -25.39
N GLN A 291 -8.88 -0.10 -25.54
CA GLN A 291 -10.10 -0.78 -25.14
C GLN A 291 -9.72 -2.02 -24.31
N ASP A 292 -10.60 -2.37 -23.38
CA ASP A 292 -10.45 -3.62 -22.64
C ASP A 292 -10.70 -4.80 -23.59
N SER A 293 -9.96 -5.89 -23.44
CA SER A 293 -10.22 -7.15 -24.14
C SER A 293 -11.59 -7.71 -23.74
N GLU A 294 -12.15 -8.56 -24.60
CA GLU A 294 -13.45 -9.20 -24.30
C GLU A 294 -13.43 -9.96 -22.97
N GLU A 295 -12.32 -10.64 -22.68
CA GLU A 295 -12.12 -11.34 -21.41
C GLU A 295 -12.09 -10.37 -20.21
N ALA A 296 -11.40 -9.25 -20.35
CA ALA A 296 -11.37 -8.22 -19.31
C ALA A 296 -12.76 -7.61 -19.10
N ILE A 297 -13.51 -7.33 -20.19
CA ILE A 297 -14.88 -6.83 -20.13
C ILE A 297 -15.80 -7.84 -19.45
N ALA A 298 -15.72 -9.10 -19.81
CA ALA A 298 -16.51 -10.17 -19.19
C ALA A 298 -16.21 -10.29 -17.68
N ALA A 299 -14.92 -10.22 -17.32
CA ALA A 299 -14.49 -10.29 -15.92
C ALA A 299 -15.05 -9.12 -15.08
N TRP A 300 -14.85 -7.87 -15.49
CA TRP A 300 -15.32 -6.75 -14.68
C TRP A 300 -16.84 -6.53 -14.72
N LYS A 301 -17.54 -6.89 -15.80
CA LYS A 301 -19.01 -6.91 -15.84
C LYS A 301 -19.59 -7.92 -14.85
N LYS A 302 -18.97 -9.08 -14.74
CA LYS A 302 -19.35 -10.09 -13.75
C LYS A 302 -19.19 -9.56 -12.31
N MET A 303 -18.14 -8.76 -12.05
CA MET A 303 -17.93 -8.09 -10.77
C MET A 303 -19.01 -7.03 -10.48
N GLY A 304 -19.42 -6.24 -11.48
CA GLY A 304 -20.46 -5.22 -11.35
C GLY A 304 -21.89 -5.74 -11.19
N GLY A 305 -22.17 -6.95 -11.71
CA GLY A 305 -23.46 -7.62 -11.60
C GLY A 305 -23.68 -8.37 -10.29
N ALA A 306 -22.63 -8.64 -9.55
CA ALA A 306 -22.66 -9.26 -8.24
C ALA A 306 -22.37 -8.19 -7.18
N ALA A 307 -23.40 -7.52 -6.67
CA ALA A 307 -23.38 -7.05 -5.29
C ALA A 307 -23.85 -8.24 -4.43
N PRO A 308 -22.98 -9.15 -3.96
CA PRO A 308 -23.37 -10.08 -2.94
C PRO A 308 -23.40 -9.28 -1.65
N ALA A 309 -24.52 -9.30 -0.97
CA ALA A 309 -24.50 -9.22 0.47
C ALA A 309 -23.38 -10.17 0.92
N ALA A 310 -22.35 -9.61 1.56
CA ALA A 310 -21.27 -10.40 2.12
C ALA A 310 -21.84 -11.22 3.27
N THR A 311 -22.41 -12.36 2.95
CA THR A 311 -22.55 -13.43 3.90
C THR A 311 -21.19 -14.09 3.93
N LEU A 312 -20.38 -13.74 4.90
CA LEU A 312 -19.25 -14.54 5.36
C LEU A 312 -19.84 -15.84 5.94
N THR A 313 -20.25 -16.72 5.09
CA THR A 313 -20.39 -18.12 5.45
C THR A 313 -18.97 -18.67 5.46
N VAL A 314 -18.39 -18.77 6.65
CA VAL A 314 -17.29 -19.69 6.88
C VAL A 314 -17.85 -21.05 6.51
N PRO A 315 -17.29 -21.78 5.52
CA PRO A 315 -17.70 -23.16 5.30
C PRO A 315 -17.37 -23.92 6.58
N GLU A 316 -18.38 -24.54 7.19
CA GLU A 316 -18.11 -25.57 8.18
C GLU A 316 -17.21 -26.62 7.53
N PRO A 317 -16.22 -27.15 8.23
CA PRO A 317 -15.40 -28.23 7.73
C PRO A 317 -16.31 -29.46 7.58
N ASP A 318 -16.75 -29.72 6.34
CA ASP A 318 -17.43 -30.97 6.01
C ASP A 318 -16.49 -32.14 6.29
N GLY A 319 -16.80 -32.89 7.35
CA GLY A 319 -16.02 -34.02 7.83
C GLY A 319 -16.00 -35.24 6.90
N ASP A 320 -16.53 -35.17 5.66
CA ASP A 320 -16.66 -36.35 4.77
C ASP A 320 -16.18 -36.14 3.31
N ALA A 321 -15.61 -35.00 2.96
CA ALA A 321 -15.12 -34.73 1.60
C ALA A 321 -13.66 -35.16 1.35
N ALA A 322 -13.15 -36.17 2.08
CA ALA A 322 -11.81 -36.73 1.84
C ALA A 322 -11.80 -37.93 0.86
N LYS A 323 -12.91 -38.21 0.16
CA LYS A 323 -12.96 -39.20 -0.89
C LYS A 323 -13.70 -38.59 -2.07
N ASP A 324 -13.06 -38.66 -3.23
CA ASP A 324 -13.56 -38.30 -4.56
C ASP A 324 -13.30 -36.81 -4.94
N ILE A 325 -12.04 -36.41 -5.00
CA ILE A 325 -11.59 -35.44 -5.99
C ILE A 325 -10.76 -36.23 -7.00
N ASP A 326 -11.42 -36.64 -8.08
CA ASP A 326 -10.72 -36.95 -9.32
C ASP A 326 -9.97 -35.69 -9.74
N VAL A 327 -8.66 -35.72 -9.59
CA VAL A 327 -7.75 -34.72 -10.10
C VAL A 327 -7.69 -34.91 -11.61
N GLU A 328 -8.62 -34.30 -12.33
CA GLU A 328 -8.40 -34.03 -13.74
C GLU A 328 -7.12 -33.20 -13.86
N SER A 329 -6.09 -33.84 -14.36
CA SER A 329 -4.76 -33.28 -14.60
C SER A 329 -4.79 -32.37 -15.83
N ASP A 330 -5.41 -31.19 -15.71
CA ASP A 330 -5.36 -30.13 -16.70
C ASP A 330 -4.49 -29.01 -16.19
N GLY A 331 -3.23 -29.26 -16.12
CA GLY A 331 -2.24 -28.32 -15.59
C GLY A 331 -0.90 -28.37 -16.30
N GLN A 332 -0.88 -28.55 -17.62
CA GLN A 332 0.26 -28.05 -18.39
C GLN A 332 0.13 -26.53 -18.49
N PRO A 333 1.14 -25.75 -18.08
CA PRO A 333 1.15 -24.31 -18.38
C PRO A 333 1.11 -24.15 -19.90
N ASP A 334 0.16 -23.36 -20.38
CA ASP A 334 0.06 -23.04 -21.80
C ASP A 334 1.42 -22.64 -22.34
N GLU A 335 1.80 -23.15 -23.51
CA GLU A 335 3.08 -22.80 -24.18
C GLU A 335 3.20 -21.28 -24.38
N GLU A 336 2.09 -20.57 -24.49
CA GLU A 336 2.00 -19.13 -24.57
C GLU A 336 2.44 -18.45 -23.25
N PHE A 337 2.21 -19.08 -22.09
CA PHE A 337 2.69 -18.64 -20.78
C PHE A 337 4.22 -18.69 -20.68
N LEU A 338 4.82 -19.76 -21.18
CA LEU A 338 6.27 -19.96 -21.19
C LEU A 338 6.96 -18.99 -22.18
N ALA A 339 6.34 -18.74 -23.33
CA ALA A 339 6.83 -17.78 -24.31
C ALA A 339 6.75 -16.34 -23.80
N ALA A 340 5.68 -15.97 -23.10
CA ALA A 340 5.51 -14.63 -22.53
C ALA A 340 6.40 -14.37 -21.32
N SER A 341 6.80 -15.43 -20.60
CA SER A 341 7.66 -15.32 -19.41
C SER A 341 9.17 -15.31 -19.71
N GLY A 342 9.56 -15.62 -20.95
CA GLY A 342 10.98 -15.76 -21.34
C GLY A 342 11.66 -16.98 -20.69
N LEU A 343 10.87 -17.95 -20.18
CA LEU A 343 11.33 -19.18 -19.54
C LEU A 343 11.28 -20.34 -20.55
N SER A 344 11.97 -20.23 -21.70
CA SER A 344 12.27 -21.41 -22.53
C SER A 344 13.47 -22.15 -21.92
N LYS A 345 13.41 -23.47 -21.97
CA LYS A 345 14.49 -24.37 -21.52
C LYS A 345 15.83 -23.99 -22.06
#